data_21ea7918f035f67ace62cf802d9c2fcd
#
_entry.id   21ea7918f035f67ace62cf802d9c2fcd
#
_cell.length_a   1.000
_cell.length_b   1.000
_cell.length_c   1.000
_cell.angle_alpha   90.00
_cell.angle_beta   90.00
_cell.angle_gamma   90.00
#
_symmetry.space_group_name_H-M   'P 1'
#
loop_
_entity.id
_entity.type
_entity.pdbx_description
1 polymer ?
#
loop_
_entity_poly.entity_id
_entity_poly.type
_entity_poly.pdbx_seq_one_letter_code
_entity_poly.pdbx_strand_id
1 'polypeptide(L)'
;MTTPVSELQKINPSNIVELFQLELIPAIHGSNTKYYFHNGTNTNGNTNLIFNNIEYTKMPIEAEGFEFNGKQTPRPRLRISNILGTFTTILLTLPQGLEGAKVTRVRTLARYVDNANFTGGQILLENGSNLLLEDGFAIDMDQGINPFGTPDPTATFDEQIFIIDRKSTENRDIIEFELAATYDIDGVRLPKRQV
;
A
#
# COMPACT_ATOMS: atom_id res chain seq x y z
N MET A 1 -16.12 6.56 -4.82
CA MET A 1 -15.51 6.08 -3.57
C MET A 1 -16.61 5.91 -2.54
N THR A 2 -16.70 4.73 -1.97
CA THR A 2 -17.67 4.45 -0.91
C THR A 2 -16.87 4.39 0.39
N THR A 3 -17.00 5.42 1.23
CA THR A 3 -16.31 5.42 2.53
C THR A 3 -16.83 4.27 3.38
N PRO A 4 -16.00 3.41 3.93
CA PRO A 4 -16.42 2.21 4.66
C PRO A 4 -16.93 2.52 6.08
N VAL A 5 -17.80 3.54 6.21
CA VAL A 5 -18.32 4.05 7.50
C VAL A 5 -19.10 2.98 8.25
N SER A 6 -19.88 2.17 7.54
CA SER A 6 -20.69 1.12 8.15
C SER A 6 -19.85 0.03 8.83
N GLU A 7 -18.66 -0.23 8.30
CA GLU A 7 -17.74 -1.20 8.90
C GLU A 7 -17.06 -0.66 10.15
N LEU A 8 -16.68 0.63 10.13
CA LEU A 8 -16.08 1.30 11.28
C LEU A 8 -17.02 1.44 12.48
N GLN A 9 -18.33 1.39 12.26
CA GLN A 9 -19.35 1.45 13.31
C GLN A 9 -19.61 0.10 13.99
N LYS A 10 -19.01 -0.98 13.51
CA LYS A 10 -19.14 -2.30 14.11
C LYS A 10 -18.35 -2.39 15.43
N ILE A 11 -18.79 -3.27 16.30
CA ILE A 11 -18.10 -3.57 17.57
C ILE A 11 -16.70 -4.16 17.31
N ASN A 12 -16.55 -4.91 16.22
CA ASN A 12 -15.28 -5.52 15.80
C ASN A 12 -15.03 -5.22 14.31
N PRO A 13 -14.52 -4.03 13.98
CA PRO A 13 -14.19 -3.69 12.60
C PRO A 13 -13.00 -4.52 12.12
N SER A 14 -12.94 -4.81 10.83
CA SER A 14 -11.78 -5.46 10.23
C SER A 14 -10.56 -4.53 10.23
N ASN A 15 -9.37 -5.11 10.19
CA ASN A 15 -8.11 -4.37 10.23
C ASN A 15 -8.00 -3.39 9.07
N ILE A 16 -7.41 -2.23 9.34
CA ILE A 16 -7.05 -1.25 8.30
C ILE A 16 -5.82 -1.77 7.56
N VAL A 17 -5.91 -1.74 6.24
CA VAL A 17 -4.83 -2.07 5.31
C VAL A 17 -4.34 -0.77 4.68
N GLU A 18 -3.05 -0.52 4.77
CA GLU A 18 -2.40 0.64 4.16
C GLU A 18 -1.62 0.22 2.92
N LEU A 19 -1.92 0.88 1.81
CA LEU A 19 -1.36 0.65 0.51
C LEU A 19 -0.65 1.91 0.04
N PHE A 20 0.54 1.75 -0.51
CA PHE A 20 1.35 2.85 -1.03
C PHE A 20 1.60 2.63 -2.51
N GLN A 21 1.37 3.65 -3.31
CA GLN A 21 1.68 3.68 -4.73
C GLN A 21 2.73 4.76 -4.96
N LEU A 22 3.88 4.37 -5.50
CA LEU A 22 4.94 5.27 -5.90
C LEU A 22 4.92 5.37 -7.43
N GLU A 23 4.62 6.54 -7.95
CA GLU A 23 4.53 6.82 -9.37
C GLU A 23 5.68 7.74 -9.81
N LEU A 24 6.48 7.26 -10.75
CA LEU A 24 7.54 8.04 -11.36
C LEU A 24 6.95 9.01 -12.40
N ILE A 25 7.47 10.23 -12.44
CA ILE A 25 7.05 11.27 -13.38
C ILE A 25 7.99 11.26 -14.58
N PRO A 26 7.50 11.01 -15.81
CA PRO A 26 8.36 10.91 -17.01
C PRO A 26 9.27 12.11 -17.24
N ALA A 27 8.78 13.31 -16.95
CA ALA A 27 9.54 14.55 -17.15
C ALA A 27 10.78 14.65 -16.22
N ILE A 28 10.77 13.98 -15.08
CA ILE A 28 11.84 14.03 -14.07
C ILE A 28 12.67 12.74 -14.10
N HIS A 29 11.99 11.60 -14.17
CA HIS A 29 12.63 10.28 -13.97
C HIS A 29 12.87 9.53 -15.30
N GLY A 30 12.38 10.06 -16.43
CA GLY A 30 12.46 9.38 -17.74
C GLY A 30 11.57 8.13 -17.84
N SER A 31 10.77 7.82 -16.84
CA SER A 31 9.89 6.65 -16.77
C SER A 31 8.57 7.00 -16.08
N ASN A 32 7.49 6.31 -16.45
CA ASN A 32 6.20 6.38 -15.76
C ASN A 32 5.89 5.12 -14.95
N THR A 33 6.91 4.40 -14.54
CA THR A 33 6.75 3.17 -13.76
C THR A 33 6.05 3.44 -12.44
N LYS A 34 5.16 2.53 -12.06
CA LYS A 34 4.46 2.55 -10.78
C LYS A 34 4.92 1.36 -9.94
N TYR A 35 5.23 1.62 -8.71
CA TYR A 35 5.55 0.61 -7.72
C TYR A 35 4.47 0.59 -6.66
N TYR A 36 4.12 -0.61 -6.20
CA TYR A 36 3.03 -0.85 -5.27
C TYR A 36 3.54 -1.59 -4.04
N PHE A 37 3.30 -1.04 -2.87
CA PHE A 37 3.80 -1.56 -1.61
C PHE A 37 2.73 -1.56 -0.55
N HIS A 38 2.84 -2.48 0.42
CA HIS A 38 2.03 -2.49 1.62
C HIS A 38 2.89 -2.81 2.85
N ASN A 39 2.49 -2.31 4.03
CA ASN A 39 3.22 -2.59 5.26
C ASN A 39 2.53 -3.64 6.13
N GLY A 40 1.36 -4.13 5.71
CA GLY A 40 0.54 -5.04 6.51
C GLY A 40 1.13 -6.44 6.68
N THR A 41 0.68 -7.12 7.72
CA THR A 41 0.86 -8.56 7.85
C THR A 41 -0.24 -9.26 7.05
N ASN A 42 0.15 -10.21 6.23
CA ASN A 42 -0.81 -11.01 5.51
C ASN A 42 -1.40 -12.09 6.42
N THR A 43 -2.70 -12.29 6.32
CA THR A 43 -3.44 -13.28 7.12
C THR A 43 -3.21 -14.73 6.68
N ASN A 44 -2.70 -14.96 5.45
CA ASN A 44 -2.60 -16.31 4.85
C ASN A 44 -1.18 -16.72 4.44
N GLY A 45 -0.14 -16.15 5.04
CA GLY A 45 1.25 -16.53 4.73
C GLY A 45 1.77 -16.01 3.38
N ASN A 46 0.94 -15.44 2.52
CA ASN A 46 1.38 -14.73 1.32
C ASN A 46 2.12 -13.46 1.72
N THR A 47 3.19 -13.17 1.03
CA THR A 47 3.99 -11.96 1.28
C THR A 47 3.40 -10.73 0.61
N ASN A 48 2.66 -10.91 -0.49
CA ASN A 48 2.07 -9.83 -1.28
C ASN A 48 0.56 -9.75 -1.07
N LEU A 49 -0.01 -8.56 -1.22
CA LEU A 49 -1.44 -8.31 -1.10
C LEU A 49 -2.00 -7.89 -2.45
N ILE A 50 -3.14 -8.46 -2.83
CA ILE A 50 -3.86 -8.09 -4.05
C ILE A 50 -5.08 -7.24 -3.66
N PHE A 51 -5.15 -6.05 -4.24
CA PHE A 51 -6.30 -5.16 -4.09
C PHE A 51 -6.61 -4.50 -5.44
N ASN A 52 -7.86 -4.58 -5.87
CA ASN A 52 -8.31 -4.12 -7.19
C ASN A 52 -7.52 -4.74 -8.35
N ASN A 53 -7.22 -6.04 -8.27
CA ASN A 53 -6.36 -6.80 -9.21
C ASN A 53 -4.92 -6.23 -9.35
N ILE A 54 -4.47 -5.41 -8.43
CA ILE A 54 -3.11 -4.90 -8.37
C ILE A 54 -2.38 -5.58 -7.21
N GLU A 55 -1.21 -6.12 -7.51
CA GLU A 55 -0.35 -6.76 -6.52
C GLU A 55 0.53 -5.72 -5.82
N TYR A 56 0.43 -5.66 -4.50
CA TYR A 56 1.23 -4.83 -3.62
C TYR A 56 2.28 -5.69 -2.94
N THR A 57 3.54 -5.36 -3.15
CA THR A 57 4.66 -6.05 -2.54
C THR A 57 4.77 -5.70 -1.06
N LYS A 58 4.95 -6.70 -0.21
CA LYS A 58 5.19 -6.48 1.21
C LYS A 58 6.52 -5.79 1.44
N MET A 59 6.47 -4.67 2.12
CA MET A 59 7.65 -3.92 2.51
C MET A 59 7.42 -3.26 3.87
N PRO A 60 8.35 -3.39 4.83
CA PRO A 60 8.24 -2.67 6.08
C PRO A 60 8.33 -1.16 5.83
N ILE A 61 7.20 -0.49 5.96
CA ILE A 61 7.05 0.96 5.75
C ILE A 61 6.47 1.55 7.02
N GLU A 62 7.10 2.58 7.54
CA GLU A 62 6.60 3.41 8.61
C GLU A 62 6.21 4.77 8.03
N ALA A 63 4.95 5.15 8.23
CA ALA A 63 4.35 6.34 7.66
C ALA A 63 3.85 7.25 8.78
N GLU A 64 4.51 8.39 8.99
CA GLU A 64 4.22 9.34 10.05
C GLU A 64 3.81 10.71 9.51
N GLY A 65 3.03 11.47 10.30
CA GLY A 65 2.71 12.87 9.98
C GLY A 65 1.68 13.07 8.86
N PHE A 66 0.91 12.05 8.51
CA PHE A 66 -0.17 12.14 7.51
C PHE A 66 -1.45 12.80 8.06
N GLU A 67 -1.49 13.13 9.33
CA GLU A 67 -2.67 13.72 9.96
C GLU A 67 -2.80 15.20 9.58
N PHE A 68 -4.01 15.58 9.18
CA PHE A 68 -4.35 16.97 8.91
C PHE A 68 -4.98 17.61 10.15
N ASN A 69 -4.28 18.56 10.77
CA ASN A 69 -4.73 19.24 11.98
C ASN A 69 -5.39 20.62 11.72
N GLY A 70 -5.61 20.99 10.45
CA GLY A 70 -6.25 22.24 10.05
C GLY A 70 -5.45 23.53 10.25
N LYS A 71 -4.26 23.47 10.85
CA LYS A 71 -3.41 24.64 11.13
C LYS A 71 -2.19 24.72 10.23
N GLN A 72 -1.64 23.61 9.84
CA GLN A 72 -0.40 23.53 9.07
C GLN A 72 -0.53 22.43 8.00
N THR A 73 0.08 22.67 6.86
CA THR A 73 0.22 21.66 5.80
C THR A 73 0.99 20.46 6.34
N PRO A 74 0.46 19.25 6.23
CA PRO A 74 1.18 18.06 6.67
C PRO A 74 2.44 17.87 5.81
N ARG A 75 3.56 17.62 6.47
CA ARG A 75 4.83 17.18 5.86
C ARG A 75 5.14 15.77 6.37
N PRO A 76 4.54 14.75 5.77
CA PRO A 76 4.72 13.39 6.23
C PRO A 76 6.15 12.90 5.99
N ARG A 77 6.52 11.90 6.79
CA ARG A 77 7.76 11.13 6.61
C ARG A 77 7.41 9.70 6.27
N LEU A 78 8.11 9.19 5.29
CA LEU A 78 8.01 7.81 4.85
C LEU A 78 9.35 7.13 5.08
N ARG A 79 9.40 6.23 6.06
CA ARG A 79 10.59 5.44 6.36
C ARG A 79 10.39 4.02 5.83
N ILE A 80 11.31 3.56 4.99
CA ILE A 80 11.20 2.30 4.28
C ILE A 80 12.41 1.44 4.65
N SER A 81 12.17 0.15 4.92
CA SER A 81 13.25 -0.81 5.13
C SER A 81 14.05 -1.03 3.85
N ASN A 82 15.37 -0.97 3.96
CA ASN A 82 16.31 -1.17 2.86
C ASN A 82 17.16 -2.44 3.00
N ILE A 83 16.84 -3.30 3.95
CA ILE A 83 17.61 -4.50 4.27
C ILE A 83 17.85 -5.38 3.03
N LEU A 84 16.87 -5.47 2.13
CA LEU A 84 16.98 -6.23 0.89
C LEU A 84 17.65 -5.43 -0.26
N GLY A 85 18.00 -4.17 -0.06
CA GLY A 85 18.59 -3.31 -1.08
C GLY A 85 17.69 -2.97 -2.27
N THR A 86 16.41 -3.32 -2.22
CA THR A 86 15.45 -3.11 -3.31
C THR A 86 15.32 -1.63 -3.68
N PHE A 87 15.16 -0.77 -2.67
CA PHE A 87 15.06 0.68 -2.90
C PHE A 87 16.36 1.29 -3.36
N THR A 88 17.50 0.87 -2.82
CA THR A 88 18.81 1.31 -3.32
C THR A 88 18.98 0.95 -4.80
N THR A 89 18.55 -0.23 -5.22
CA THR A 89 18.60 -0.60 -6.65
C THR A 89 17.73 0.32 -7.50
N ILE A 90 16.51 0.65 -7.05
CA ILE A 90 15.64 1.60 -7.75
C ILE A 90 16.30 2.98 -7.80
N LEU A 91 16.85 3.47 -6.69
CA LEU A 91 17.53 4.76 -6.62
C LEU A 91 18.73 4.85 -7.58
N LEU A 92 19.50 3.78 -7.71
CA LEU A 92 20.67 3.72 -8.59
C LEU A 92 20.29 3.73 -10.09
N THR A 93 19.10 3.28 -10.43
CA THR A 93 18.61 3.26 -11.83
C THR A 93 18.03 4.62 -12.28
N LEU A 94 17.76 5.51 -11.35
CA LEU A 94 17.12 6.79 -11.62
C LEU A 94 18.12 7.94 -11.55
N PRO A 95 18.23 8.80 -12.59
CA PRO A 95 19.22 9.88 -12.65
C PRO A 95 19.14 10.91 -11.51
N GLN A 96 17.95 11.12 -10.96
CA GLN A 96 17.67 12.09 -9.89
C GLN A 96 17.11 11.42 -8.63
N GLY A 97 17.29 10.10 -8.50
CA GLY A 97 16.67 9.35 -7.41
C GLY A 97 15.14 9.37 -7.50
N LEU A 98 14.47 9.46 -6.37
CA LEU A 98 13.00 9.48 -6.27
C LEU A 98 12.43 10.88 -5.97
N GLU A 99 13.25 11.92 -5.94
CA GLU A 99 12.78 13.29 -5.69
C GLU A 99 11.82 13.73 -6.81
N GLY A 100 10.68 14.29 -6.41
CA GLY A 100 9.60 14.64 -7.32
C GLY A 100 8.63 13.51 -7.65
N ALA A 101 8.89 12.27 -7.25
CA ALA A 101 7.97 11.17 -7.48
C ALA A 101 6.69 11.33 -6.64
N LYS A 102 5.56 10.91 -7.21
CA LYS A 102 4.26 10.99 -6.56
C LYS A 102 4.02 9.77 -5.66
N VAL A 103 3.67 10.01 -4.42
CA VAL A 103 3.27 8.99 -3.45
C VAL A 103 1.78 9.11 -3.18
N THR A 104 1.05 8.05 -3.42
CA THR A 104 -0.37 7.96 -3.06
C THR A 104 -0.54 6.91 -1.96
N ARG A 105 -1.08 7.34 -0.82
CA ARG A 105 -1.48 6.44 0.26
C ARG A 105 -2.95 6.15 0.14
N VAL A 106 -3.30 4.89 -0.02
CA VAL A 106 -4.66 4.38 -0.04
C VAL A 106 -4.88 3.54 1.21
N ARG A 107 -6.00 3.74 1.89
CA ARG A 107 -6.38 2.93 3.05
C ARG A 107 -7.70 2.23 2.77
N THR A 108 -7.75 0.96 3.07
CA THR A 108 -8.95 0.14 3.00
C THR A 108 -9.05 -0.76 4.23
N LEU A 109 -10.03 -1.62 4.27
CA LEU A 109 -10.21 -2.59 5.35
C LEU A 109 -10.00 -4.01 4.81
N ALA A 110 -9.48 -4.91 5.64
CA ALA A 110 -9.21 -6.30 5.26
C ALA A 110 -10.44 -7.03 4.68
N ARG A 111 -11.62 -6.58 5.04
CA ARG A 111 -12.89 -7.07 4.51
C ARG A 111 -13.05 -6.88 2.99
N TYR A 112 -12.45 -5.84 2.42
CA TYR A 112 -12.67 -5.42 1.05
C TYR A 112 -11.56 -5.82 0.09
N VAL A 113 -10.49 -6.48 0.59
CA VAL A 113 -9.41 -6.96 -0.26
C VAL A 113 -9.87 -8.15 -1.13
N ASP A 114 -9.17 -8.35 -2.24
CA ASP A 114 -9.53 -9.35 -3.23
C ASP A 114 -9.47 -10.77 -2.68
N ASN A 115 -10.36 -11.62 -3.16
CA ASN A 115 -10.43 -13.05 -2.79
C ASN A 115 -9.11 -13.79 -3.07
N ALA A 116 -8.35 -13.36 -4.08
CA ALA A 116 -7.06 -13.94 -4.43
C ALA A 116 -6.01 -13.90 -3.30
N ASN A 117 -6.22 -13.06 -2.27
CA ASN A 117 -5.37 -13.04 -1.08
C ASN A 117 -5.59 -14.25 -0.16
N PHE A 118 -6.70 -14.96 -0.32
CA PHE A 118 -7.10 -16.06 0.55
C PHE A 118 -7.01 -17.34 -0.27
N THR A 119 -5.91 -18.06 -0.10
CA THR A 119 -5.76 -19.39 -0.71
C THR A 119 -6.57 -20.38 0.10
N GLY A 120 -7.42 -21.13 -0.58
CA GLY A 120 -8.13 -22.25 0.05
C GLY A 120 -7.16 -23.25 0.66
N GLY A 121 -7.37 -23.64 1.90
CA GLY A 121 -6.65 -24.72 2.55
C GLY A 121 -7.23 -26.07 2.12
N GLN A 122 -6.37 -27.06 1.88
CA GLN A 122 -6.80 -28.45 1.64
C GLN A 122 -6.62 -29.25 2.92
N ILE A 123 -7.54 -30.19 3.14
CA ILE A 123 -7.37 -31.14 4.24
C ILE A 123 -6.30 -32.15 3.84
N LEU A 124 -5.24 -32.20 4.63
CA LEU A 124 -4.14 -33.13 4.40
C LEU A 124 -4.27 -34.34 5.32
N LEU A 125 -3.89 -35.49 4.78
CA LEU A 125 -3.64 -36.70 5.56
C LEU A 125 -2.32 -36.54 6.35
N GLU A 126 -2.10 -37.39 7.35
CA GLU A 126 -0.89 -37.41 8.18
C GLU A 126 0.42 -37.54 7.35
N ASN A 127 0.33 -38.18 6.19
CA ASN A 127 1.45 -38.33 5.25
C ASN A 127 1.68 -37.13 4.32
N GLY A 128 0.93 -36.03 4.49
CA GLY A 128 1.02 -34.83 3.67
C GLY A 128 0.28 -34.88 2.34
N SER A 129 -0.41 -35.97 2.02
CA SER A 129 -1.26 -36.08 0.82
C SER A 129 -2.62 -35.45 1.06
N ASN A 130 -3.25 -34.94 0.00
CA ASN A 130 -4.61 -34.40 0.09
C ASN A 130 -5.63 -35.48 0.47
N LEU A 131 -6.55 -35.15 1.37
CA LEU A 131 -7.73 -35.94 1.58
C LEU A 131 -8.68 -35.71 0.39
N LEU A 132 -9.02 -36.80 -0.31
CA LEU A 132 -9.83 -36.73 -1.51
C LEU A 132 -11.28 -37.14 -1.22
N LEU A 133 -12.22 -36.56 -1.95
CA LEU A 133 -13.59 -37.02 -2.08
C LEU A 133 -13.62 -38.30 -2.90
N GLU A 134 -14.77 -39.01 -2.89
CA GLU A 134 -14.97 -40.24 -3.65
C GLU A 134 -14.79 -40.05 -5.17
N ASP A 135 -14.99 -38.83 -5.66
CA ASP A 135 -14.79 -38.43 -7.07
C ASP A 135 -13.33 -38.09 -7.41
N GLY A 136 -12.41 -38.16 -6.42
CA GLY A 136 -10.98 -37.92 -6.59
C GLY A 136 -10.56 -36.46 -6.45
N PHE A 137 -11.48 -35.52 -6.13
CA PHE A 137 -11.14 -34.14 -5.88
C PHE A 137 -10.69 -33.93 -4.41
N ALA A 138 -9.71 -33.04 -4.20
CA ALA A 138 -9.29 -32.68 -2.86
C ALA A 138 -10.39 -31.95 -2.09
N ILE A 139 -10.51 -32.24 -0.79
CA ILE A 139 -11.44 -31.50 0.08
C ILE A 139 -10.80 -30.16 0.41
N ASP A 140 -11.37 -29.10 -0.14
CA ASP A 140 -10.98 -27.73 0.16
C ASP A 140 -11.72 -27.24 1.42
N MET A 141 -10.97 -26.74 2.39
CA MET A 141 -11.55 -26.15 3.61
C MET A 141 -12.07 -24.73 3.37
N ASP A 142 -11.54 -24.05 2.35
CA ASP A 142 -11.93 -22.71 1.97
C ASP A 142 -11.76 -22.54 0.46
N GLN A 143 -12.75 -21.96 -0.19
CA GLN A 143 -12.77 -21.80 -1.65
C GLN A 143 -11.99 -20.58 -2.15
N GLY A 144 -11.00 -20.09 -1.38
CA GLY A 144 -10.29 -18.88 -1.73
C GLY A 144 -11.19 -17.64 -1.68
N ILE A 145 -12.12 -17.63 -0.74
CA ILE A 145 -13.05 -16.51 -0.52
C ILE A 145 -12.55 -15.70 0.69
N ASN A 146 -12.67 -14.39 0.60
CA ASN A 146 -12.33 -13.51 1.72
C ASN A 146 -13.25 -13.80 2.93
N PRO A 147 -12.73 -14.32 4.05
CA PRO A 147 -13.53 -14.70 5.21
C PRO A 147 -14.11 -13.50 5.95
N PHE A 148 -13.59 -12.29 5.71
CA PHE A 148 -14.05 -11.07 6.37
C PHE A 148 -15.23 -10.40 5.64
N GLY A 149 -15.45 -10.70 4.36
CA GLY A 149 -16.56 -10.17 3.59
C GLY A 149 -16.36 -10.21 2.08
N THR A 150 -17.19 -9.47 1.38
CA THR A 150 -17.13 -9.40 -0.09
C THR A 150 -16.12 -8.34 -0.53
N PRO A 151 -15.20 -8.65 -1.45
CA PRO A 151 -14.28 -7.68 -2.04
C PRO A 151 -15.01 -6.48 -2.63
N ASP A 152 -14.50 -5.29 -2.35
CA ASP A 152 -15.01 -4.05 -2.93
C ASP A 152 -13.85 -3.07 -3.16
N PRO A 153 -13.35 -2.93 -4.40
CA PRO A 153 -12.24 -2.04 -4.72
C PRO A 153 -12.58 -0.56 -4.56
N THR A 154 -13.87 -0.21 -4.43
CA THR A 154 -14.32 1.18 -4.25
C THR A 154 -14.39 1.60 -2.78
N ALA A 155 -14.37 0.63 -1.86
CA ALA A 155 -14.46 0.86 -0.42
C ALA A 155 -13.10 1.28 0.16
N THR A 156 -12.68 2.49 -0.14
CA THR A 156 -11.45 3.10 0.35
C THR A 156 -11.74 4.37 1.13
N PHE A 157 -10.84 4.71 2.05
CA PHE A 157 -10.79 6.05 2.63
C PHE A 157 -10.23 7.03 1.58
N ASP A 158 -10.37 8.32 1.84
CA ASP A 158 -9.84 9.36 0.96
C ASP A 158 -8.35 9.14 0.68
N GLU A 159 -7.98 9.17 -0.59
CA GLU A 159 -6.60 9.04 -1.03
C GLU A 159 -5.79 10.25 -0.59
N GLN A 160 -4.61 9.99 -0.06
CA GLN A 160 -3.67 11.01 0.34
C GLN A 160 -2.52 11.06 -0.66
N ILE A 161 -2.41 12.17 -1.38
CA ILE A 161 -1.44 12.35 -2.46
C ILE A 161 -0.37 13.36 -2.02
N PHE A 162 0.88 12.93 -2.09
CA PHE A 162 2.06 13.73 -1.77
C PHE A 162 3.12 13.57 -2.86
N ILE A 163 4.12 14.41 -2.81
CA ILE A 163 5.31 14.33 -3.66
C ILE A 163 6.52 14.16 -2.75
N ILE A 164 7.48 13.37 -3.16
CA ILE A 164 8.76 13.24 -2.47
C ILE A 164 9.53 14.56 -2.63
N ASP A 165 9.68 15.30 -1.54
CA ASP A 165 10.41 16.56 -1.51
C ASP A 165 11.92 16.31 -1.49
N ARG A 166 12.35 15.44 -0.57
CA ARG A 166 13.77 15.08 -0.43
C ARG A 166 13.97 13.75 0.26
N LYS A 167 15.13 13.16 0.02
CA LYS A 167 15.64 12.04 0.79
C LYS A 167 16.36 12.58 2.04
N SER A 168 15.80 12.28 3.21
CA SER A 168 16.32 12.75 4.50
C SER A 168 17.50 11.89 4.99
N THR A 169 17.35 10.58 4.89
CA THR A 169 18.36 9.63 5.36
C THR A 169 18.43 8.44 4.42
N GLU A 170 19.63 7.94 4.17
CA GLU A 170 19.88 6.67 3.51
C GLU A 170 21.01 5.94 4.22
N ASN A 171 20.71 4.74 4.68
CA ASN A 171 21.70 3.82 5.19
C ASN A 171 21.37 2.38 4.76
N ARG A 172 22.15 1.41 5.24
CA ARG A 172 21.96 0.00 4.87
C ARG A 172 20.60 -0.55 5.29
N ASP A 173 20.05 -0.05 6.38
CA ASP A 173 18.86 -0.63 7.02
C ASP A 173 17.58 0.10 6.65
N ILE A 174 17.64 1.42 6.48
CA ILE A 174 16.48 2.28 6.22
C ILE A 174 16.79 3.40 5.22
N ILE A 175 15.76 3.79 4.49
CA ILE A 175 15.72 5.02 3.70
C ILE A 175 14.52 5.84 4.19
N GLU A 176 14.74 7.13 4.44
CA GLU A 176 13.71 8.05 4.88
C GLU A 176 13.51 9.15 3.85
N PHE A 177 12.26 9.38 3.48
CA PHE A 177 11.83 10.44 2.59
C PHE A 177 10.93 11.43 3.34
N GLU A 178 11.15 12.71 3.10
CA GLU A 178 10.19 13.76 3.46
C GLU A 178 9.26 14.00 2.29
N LEU A 179 7.97 14.08 2.60
CA LEU A 179 6.91 14.29 1.61
C LEU A 179 6.36 15.71 1.75
N ALA A 180 5.97 16.30 0.63
CA ALA A 180 5.28 17.58 0.59
C ALA A 180 3.92 17.43 -0.10
N ALA A 181 2.95 18.22 0.32
CA ALA A 181 1.69 18.32 -0.42
C ALA A 181 1.95 18.95 -1.80
N THR A 182 1.16 18.55 -2.79
CA THR A 182 1.33 19.00 -4.18
C THR A 182 1.28 20.53 -4.36
N TYR A 183 0.65 21.24 -3.44
CA TYR A 183 0.54 22.69 -3.47
C TYR A 183 1.63 23.42 -2.64
N ASP A 184 2.47 22.69 -1.89
CA ASP A 184 3.55 23.21 -1.04
C ASP A 184 4.94 23.02 -1.68
N ILE A 185 4.97 22.81 -3.00
CA ILE A 185 6.21 22.66 -3.75
C ILE A 185 6.78 24.05 -4.05
N ASP A 186 8.10 24.20 -3.92
CA ASP A 186 8.80 25.42 -4.26
C ASP A 186 8.46 25.88 -5.68
N GLY A 187 8.04 27.15 -5.80
CA GLY A 187 7.67 27.76 -7.08
C GLY A 187 6.17 27.79 -7.39
N VAL A 188 5.33 27.08 -6.65
CA VAL A 188 3.87 27.22 -6.77
C VAL A 188 3.43 28.50 -6.09
N ARG A 189 3.08 29.53 -6.86
CA ARG A 189 2.53 30.78 -6.35
C ARG A 189 1.01 30.73 -6.38
N LEU A 190 0.38 30.81 -5.23
CA LEU A 190 -1.06 31.03 -5.16
C LEU A 190 -1.41 32.40 -5.77
N PRO A 191 -2.52 32.52 -6.51
CA PRO A 191 -2.94 33.79 -7.03
C PRO A 191 -3.15 34.77 -5.88
N LYS A 192 -2.47 35.91 -5.93
CA LYS A 192 -2.70 37.01 -4.98
C LYS A 192 -4.14 37.47 -5.15
N ARG A 193 -4.95 37.37 -4.10
CA ARG A 193 -6.26 38.00 -4.05
C ARG A 193 -6.04 39.52 -4.18
N GLN A 194 -6.46 40.10 -5.30
CA GLN A 194 -6.55 41.54 -5.40
C GLN A 194 -7.72 41.97 -4.51
N VAL A 195 -7.43 42.85 -3.56
CA VAL A 195 -8.43 43.53 -2.73
C VAL A 195 -8.99 44.69 -3.51
#